data_642333e5980f9ef050d88bf35a1e0e2c
#
_entry.id   642333e5980f9ef050d88bf35a1e0e2c
#
_cell.length_a   1.000
_cell.length_b   1.000
_cell.length_c   1.000
_cell.angle_alpha   90.00
_cell.angle_beta   90.00
_cell.angle_gamma   90.00
#
_symmetry.space_group_name_H-M   'P 1'
#
loop_
_entity.id
_entity.type
_entity.pdbx_description
1 polymer ?
#
loop_
_entity_poly.entity_id
_entity_poly.type
_entity_poly.pdbx_seq_one_letter_code
_entity_poly.pdbx_strand_id
1 'polypeptide(L)'
;MARPRSQEAHKAALDATVELLLEAGVEGVTLEEVAARSGVAKSTLYRHFESREGLIAKAARGCVIEHPTPDTGSLADDLRYLFGRFSHTEDEKRLSELLPLLIDAAKRDPEIQAIVESVFAERKRPLRTVLQLAQLRGEISRELDLDTALAIVVGPFTYRRMVEQREVTDDFIDAVLNGAIAALTSTADVEQPVG
;
A
#
# COMPACT_ATOMS: atom_id res chain seq x y z
N MET A 1 -34.27 0.82 8.37
CA MET A 1 -33.15 0.78 9.33
C MET A 1 -32.49 -0.62 9.38
N ALA A 2 -31.83 -1.06 8.29
CA ALA A 2 -31.12 -2.36 8.22
C ALA A 2 -29.60 -2.20 8.00
N ARG A 3 -29.04 -1.03 8.24
CA ARG A 3 -27.65 -0.67 7.89
C ARG A 3 -26.55 -1.10 8.86
N PRO A 4 -26.72 -1.19 10.20
CA PRO A 4 -25.63 -1.52 11.10
C PRO A 4 -25.16 -2.98 11.00
N ARG A 5 -26.06 -3.95 11.05
CA ARG A 5 -25.74 -5.40 11.01
C ARG A 5 -25.03 -5.85 9.72
N SER A 6 -25.35 -5.24 8.58
CA SER A 6 -24.71 -5.58 7.30
C SER A 6 -23.28 -5.05 7.23
N GLN A 7 -23.00 -3.89 7.83
CA GLN A 7 -21.65 -3.33 7.89
C GLN A 7 -20.76 -4.09 8.89
N GLU A 8 -21.31 -4.46 10.05
CA GLU A 8 -20.61 -5.29 11.03
C GLU A 8 -20.25 -6.66 10.46
N ALA A 9 -21.19 -7.33 9.79
CA ALA A 9 -20.95 -8.62 9.14
C ALA A 9 -19.92 -8.49 8.01
N HIS A 10 -19.96 -7.40 7.23
CA HIS A 10 -18.98 -7.13 6.19
C HIS A 10 -17.58 -6.95 6.78
N LYS A 11 -17.44 -6.13 7.81
CA LYS A 11 -16.17 -5.91 8.51
C LYS A 11 -15.65 -7.21 9.11
N ALA A 12 -16.48 -7.96 9.82
CA ALA A 12 -16.07 -9.24 10.42
C ALA A 12 -15.57 -10.24 9.39
N ALA A 13 -16.17 -10.29 8.18
CA ALA A 13 -15.71 -11.15 7.09
C ALA A 13 -14.34 -10.71 6.57
N LEU A 14 -14.10 -9.40 6.40
CA LEU A 14 -12.80 -8.88 5.95
C LEU A 14 -11.70 -9.10 7.00
N ASP A 15 -11.99 -8.85 8.28
CA ASP A 15 -11.04 -9.09 9.37
C ASP A 15 -10.65 -10.59 9.45
N ALA A 16 -11.63 -11.49 9.39
CA ALA A 16 -11.39 -12.95 9.35
C ALA A 16 -10.58 -13.38 8.11
N THR A 17 -10.78 -12.72 6.97
CA THR A 17 -10.01 -12.99 5.75
C THR A 17 -8.55 -12.58 5.93
N VAL A 18 -8.29 -11.40 6.52
CA VAL A 18 -6.92 -10.94 6.83
C VAL A 18 -6.22 -11.92 7.77
N GLU A 19 -6.90 -12.37 8.83
CA GLU A 19 -6.35 -13.35 9.77
C GLU A 19 -5.98 -14.67 9.06
N LEU A 20 -6.87 -15.21 8.23
CA LEU A 20 -6.62 -16.41 7.45
C LEU A 20 -5.44 -16.24 6.47
N LEU A 21 -5.36 -15.11 5.81
CA LEU A 21 -4.22 -14.80 4.93
C LEU A 21 -2.90 -14.82 5.70
N LEU A 22 -2.86 -14.24 6.90
CA LEU A 22 -1.65 -14.21 7.73
C LEU A 22 -1.29 -15.58 8.30
N GLU A 23 -2.28 -16.38 8.69
CA GLU A 23 -2.06 -17.69 9.31
C GLU A 23 -1.73 -18.81 8.31
N ALA A 24 -2.45 -18.85 7.19
CA ALA A 24 -2.43 -19.97 6.25
C ALA A 24 -2.16 -19.57 4.80
N GLY A 25 -1.84 -18.29 4.55
CA GLY A 25 -1.62 -17.77 3.21
C GLY A 25 -2.89 -17.74 2.36
N VAL A 26 -2.70 -17.44 1.07
CA VAL A 26 -3.82 -17.34 0.12
C VAL A 26 -4.59 -18.66 0.01
N GLU A 27 -3.91 -19.81 0.04
CA GLU A 27 -4.55 -21.13 -0.08
C GLU A 27 -5.47 -21.46 1.10
N GLY A 28 -5.21 -20.90 2.30
CA GLY A 28 -6.03 -21.09 3.49
C GLY A 28 -7.34 -20.30 3.48
N VAL A 29 -7.51 -19.36 2.56
CA VAL A 29 -8.73 -18.57 2.48
C VAL A 29 -9.78 -19.31 1.66
N THR A 30 -10.84 -19.75 2.31
CA THR A 30 -12.07 -20.25 1.67
C THR A 30 -13.28 -19.53 2.24
N LEU A 31 -14.38 -19.46 1.50
CA LEU A 31 -15.62 -18.86 2.03
C LEU A 31 -16.15 -19.63 3.24
N GLU A 32 -15.86 -20.93 3.30
CA GLU A 32 -16.17 -21.81 4.43
C GLU A 32 -15.41 -21.39 5.69
N GLU A 33 -14.09 -21.25 5.59
CA GLU A 33 -13.24 -20.86 6.73
C GLU A 33 -13.55 -19.43 7.18
N VAL A 34 -13.78 -18.52 6.23
CA VAL A 34 -14.19 -17.14 6.56
C VAL A 34 -15.55 -17.14 7.28
N ALA A 35 -16.52 -17.95 6.84
CA ALA A 35 -17.82 -18.08 7.53
C ALA A 35 -17.67 -18.62 8.95
N ALA A 36 -16.85 -19.67 9.11
CA ALA A 36 -16.60 -20.29 10.42
C ALA A 36 -15.94 -19.30 11.39
N ARG A 37 -14.93 -18.56 10.93
CA ARG A 37 -14.17 -17.62 11.76
C ARG A 37 -14.94 -16.33 12.07
N SER A 38 -15.58 -15.74 11.07
CA SER A 38 -16.32 -14.47 11.22
C SER A 38 -17.68 -14.62 11.88
N GLY A 39 -18.24 -15.82 11.94
CA GLY A 39 -19.62 -16.07 12.35
C GLY A 39 -20.67 -15.56 11.35
N VAL A 40 -20.25 -15.10 10.17
CA VAL A 40 -21.14 -14.62 9.12
C VAL A 40 -21.65 -15.81 8.30
N ALA A 41 -22.98 -15.89 8.11
CA ALA A 41 -23.56 -16.98 7.32
C ALA A 41 -23.02 -16.99 5.89
N LYS A 42 -22.70 -18.21 5.37
CA LYS A 42 -22.20 -18.40 3.99
C LYS A 42 -23.06 -17.69 2.94
N SER A 43 -24.38 -17.77 3.04
CA SER A 43 -25.30 -17.08 2.12
C SER A 43 -25.13 -15.55 2.12
N THR A 44 -24.71 -14.99 3.23
CA THR A 44 -24.39 -13.56 3.34
C THR A 44 -23.06 -13.26 2.68
N LEU A 45 -22.05 -14.11 2.84
CA LEU A 45 -20.76 -13.97 2.16
C LEU A 45 -20.93 -14.03 0.63
N TYR A 46 -21.60 -15.05 0.12
CA TYR A 46 -21.88 -15.19 -1.33
C TYR A 46 -22.66 -13.99 -1.91
N ARG A 47 -23.50 -13.35 -1.11
CA ARG A 47 -24.24 -12.16 -1.55
C ARG A 47 -23.37 -10.89 -1.59
N HIS A 48 -22.37 -10.77 -0.73
CA HIS A 48 -21.50 -9.59 -0.61
C HIS A 48 -20.19 -9.70 -1.38
N PHE A 49 -19.75 -10.92 -1.64
CA PHE A 49 -18.49 -11.20 -2.30
C PHE A 49 -18.75 -12.18 -3.44
N GLU A 50 -18.45 -11.76 -4.66
CA GLU A 50 -18.70 -12.54 -5.88
C GLU A 50 -17.85 -13.82 -5.94
N SER A 51 -16.62 -13.76 -5.41
CA SER A 51 -15.66 -14.85 -5.38
C SER A 51 -14.75 -14.77 -4.13
N ARG A 52 -13.97 -15.82 -3.95
CA ARG A 52 -12.88 -15.87 -2.96
C ARG A 52 -11.87 -14.74 -3.22
N GLU A 53 -11.47 -14.56 -4.47
CA GLU A 53 -10.53 -13.54 -4.91
C GLU A 53 -11.11 -12.14 -4.69
N GLY A 54 -12.39 -11.94 -4.96
CA GLY A 54 -13.10 -10.70 -4.64
C GLY A 54 -13.11 -10.37 -3.15
N LEU A 55 -13.22 -11.40 -2.29
CA LEU A 55 -13.11 -11.25 -0.84
C LEU A 55 -11.67 -10.88 -0.43
N ILE A 56 -10.67 -11.57 -0.95
CA ILE A 56 -9.25 -11.28 -0.71
C ILE A 56 -8.90 -9.86 -1.17
N ALA A 57 -9.37 -9.45 -2.35
CA ALA A 57 -9.16 -8.10 -2.87
C ALA A 57 -9.72 -7.02 -1.94
N LYS A 58 -10.95 -7.21 -1.46
CA LYS A 58 -11.58 -6.26 -0.54
C LYS A 58 -10.88 -6.24 0.83
N ALA A 59 -10.44 -7.38 1.32
CA ALA A 59 -9.69 -7.47 2.57
C ALA A 59 -8.34 -6.75 2.48
N ALA A 60 -7.57 -7.01 1.41
CA ALA A 60 -6.29 -6.35 1.18
C ALA A 60 -6.43 -4.83 0.98
N ARG A 61 -7.44 -4.37 0.21
CA ARG A 61 -7.73 -2.95 0.06
C ARG A 61 -8.18 -2.30 1.36
N GLY A 62 -8.92 -3.02 2.20
CA GLY A 62 -9.33 -2.53 3.52
C GLY A 62 -8.17 -2.20 4.45
N CYS A 63 -6.98 -2.78 4.19
CA CYS A 63 -5.75 -2.45 4.91
C CYS A 63 -5.00 -1.24 4.27
N VAL A 64 -5.41 -0.75 3.10
CA VAL A 64 -4.83 0.45 2.50
C VAL A 64 -5.49 1.67 3.12
N ILE A 65 -4.72 2.43 3.88
CA ILE A 65 -5.22 3.66 4.48
C ILE A 65 -5.27 4.75 3.41
N GLU A 66 -6.43 5.36 3.22
CA GLU A 66 -6.54 6.57 2.42
C GLU A 66 -5.98 7.75 3.21
N HIS A 67 -4.83 8.26 2.76
CA HIS A 67 -4.28 9.51 3.26
C HIS A 67 -4.61 10.64 2.30
N PRO A 68 -4.99 11.83 2.81
CA PRO A 68 -5.06 13.01 1.95
C PRO A 68 -3.69 13.24 1.34
N THR A 69 -3.65 13.47 0.05
CA THR A 69 -2.41 13.82 -0.64
C THR A 69 -1.98 15.22 -0.20
N PRO A 70 -0.80 15.39 0.39
CA PRO A 70 -0.32 16.69 0.79
C PRO A 70 0.06 17.55 -0.43
N ASP A 71 -0.07 18.85 -0.28
CA ASP A 71 0.43 19.88 -1.19
C ASP A 71 0.88 21.08 -0.36
N THR A 72 2.01 20.91 0.32
CA THR A 72 2.59 21.92 1.22
C THR A 72 3.39 22.99 0.46
N GLY A 73 3.63 22.76 -0.84
CA GLY A 73 4.48 23.58 -1.68
C GLY A 73 5.95 23.13 -1.70
N SER A 74 6.29 22.02 -1.03
CA SER A 74 7.66 21.49 -0.94
C SER A 74 7.65 19.97 -1.02
N LEU A 75 8.46 19.39 -1.92
CA LEU A 75 8.65 17.94 -2.00
C LEU A 75 9.05 17.33 -0.65
N ALA A 76 9.97 18.01 0.04
CA ALA A 76 10.49 17.51 1.32
C ALA A 76 9.40 17.43 2.39
N ASP A 77 8.55 18.43 2.50
CA ASP A 77 7.48 18.45 3.51
C ASP A 77 6.34 17.52 3.13
N ASP A 78 6.01 17.43 1.82
CA ASP A 78 5.03 16.48 1.32
C ASP A 78 5.45 15.03 1.60
N LEU A 79 6.71 14.67 1.36
CA LEU A 79 7.24 13.33 1.65
C LEU A 79 7.25 13.05 3.16
N ARG A 80 7.69 13.99 4.00
CA ARG A 80 7.66 13.83 5.46
C ARG A 80 6.23 13.66 5.99
N TYR A 81 5.28 14.42 5.44
CA TYR A 81 3.87 14.27 5.79
C TYR A 81 3.34 12.86 5.45
N LEU A 82 3.61 12.36 4.24
CA LEU A 82 3.18 11.04 3.82
C LEU A 82 3.80 9.95 4.71
N PHE A 83 5.11 9.95 4.85
CA PHE A 83 5.82 8.85 5.52
C PHE A 83 5.78 8.93 7.05
N GLY A 84 5.70 10.12 7.64
CA GLY A 84 5.54 10.28 9.08
C GLY A 84 4.22 9.73 9.64
N ARG A 85 3.23 9.51 8.78
CA ARG A 85 1.93 8.91 9.16
C ARG A 85 1.81 7.42 8.82
N PHE A 86 2.63 6.91 7.90
CA PHE A 86 2.53 5.53 7.40
C PHE A 86 3.05 4.47 8.36
N SER A 87 3.94 4.80 9.29
CA SER A 87 4.69 3.78 10.03
C SER A 87 4.02 3.25 11.29
N HIS A 88 2.91 3.87 11.74
CA HIS A 88 2.42 3.65 13.11
C HIS A 88 0.99 3.11 13.20
N THR A 89 0.34 2.78 12.09
CA THR A 89 -1.03 2.24 12.14
C THR A 89 -1.04 0.72 12.06
N GLU A 90 -1.97 0.09 12.77
CA GLU A 90 -2.17 -1.36 12.72
C GLU A 90 -2.51 -1.85 11.30
N ASP A 91 -3.23 -1.05 10.51
CA ASP A 91 -3.58 -1.42 9.13
C ASP A 91 -2.34 -1.42 8.21
N GLU A 92 -1.42 -0.47 8.37
CA GLU A 92 -0.13 -0.48 7.66
C GLU A 92 0.74 -1.67 8.06
N LYS A 93 0.74 -2.05 9.32
CA LYS A 93 1.43 -3.23 9.79
C LYS A 93 0.83 -4.49 9.17
N ARG A 94 -0.49 -4.65 9.23
CA ARG A 94 -1.21 -5.77 8.60
C ARG A 94 -0.92 -5.84 7.10
N LEU A 95 -1.02 -4.73 6.38
CA LEU A 95 -0.72 -4.70 4.95
C LEU A 95 0.73 -5.10 4.66
N SER A 96 1.68 -4.66 5.48
CA SER A 96 3.09 -5.03 5.35
C SER A 96 3.36 -6.51 5.54
N GLU A 97 2.59 -7.17 6.41
CA GLU A 97 2.64 -8.62 6.64
C GLU A 97 1.94 -9.40 5.52
N LEU A 98 0.85 -8.86 4.97
CA LEU A 98 0.07 -9.48 3.90
C LEU A 98 0.77 -9.43 2.53
N LEU A 99 1.42 -8.31 2.20
CA LEU A 99 1.99 -8.09 0.87
C LEU A 99 2.95 -9.18 0.42
N PRO A 100 3.92 -9.66 1.24
CA PRO A 100 4.81 -10.76 0.83
C PRO A 100 4.05 -12.04 0.46
N LEU A 101 3.00 -12.38 1.20
CA LEU A 101 2.17 -13.57 0.96
C LEU A 101 1.39 -13.44 -0.35
N LEU A 102 0.80 -12.27 -0.58
CA LEU A 102 0.08 -11.97 -1.82
C LEU A 102 1.02 -11.94 -3.03
N ILE A 103 2.21 -11.33 -2.92
CA ILE A 103 3.22 -11.29 -4.00
C ILE A 103 3.71 -12.69 -4.35
N ASP A 104 3.92 -13.56 -3.37
CA ASP A 104 4.32 -14.93 -3.66
C ASP A 104 3.21 -15.73 -4.35
N ALA A 105 1.96 -15.60 -3.90
CA ALA A 105 0.80 -16.24 -4.54
C ALA A 105 0.56 -15.69 -5.96
N ALA A 106 0.77 -14.40 -6.19
CA ALA A 106 0.61 -13.74 -7.49
C ALA A 106 1.47 -14.35 -8.61
N LYS A 107 2.61 -14.98 -8.26
CA LYS A 107 3.47 -15.66 -9.24
C LYS A 107 2.80 -16.88 -9.88
N ARG A 108 1.78 -17.43 -9.23
CA ARG A 108 1.09 -18.68 -9.62
C ARG A 108 -0.38 -18.48 -9.98
N ASP A 109 -0.95 -17.33 -9.59
CA ASP A 109 -2.36 -17.04 -9.73
C ASP A 109 -2.56 -15.64 -10.34
N PRO A 110 -3.03 -15.55 -11.61
CA PRO A 110 -3.26 -14.28 -12.30
C PRO A 110 -4.33 -13.39 -11.64
N GLU A 111 -5.32 -13.99 -10.94
CA GLU A 111 -6.34 -13.20 -10.24
C GLU A 111 -5.74 -12.54 -9.00
N ILE A 112 -4.88 -13.25 -8.28
CA ILE A 112 -4.13 -12.66 -7.16
C ILE A 112 -3.12 -11.62 -7.67
N GLN A 113 -2.50 -11.83 -8.83
CA GLN A 113 -1.63 -10.82 -9.45
C GLN A 113 -2.39 -9.51 -9.71
N ALA A 114 -3.58 -9.57 -10.29
CA ALA A 114 -4.40 -8.38 -10.53
C ALA A 114 -4.79 -7.66 -9.22
N ILE A 115 -5.03 -8.42 -8.14
CA ILE A 115 -5.27 -7.85 -6.80
C ILE A 115 -4.05 -7.09 -6.30
N VAL A 116 -2.87 -7.70 -6.37
CA VAL A 116 -1.60 -7.10 -5.95
C VAL A 116 -1.33 -5.81 -6.72
N GLU A 117 -1.47 -5.84 -8.04
CA GLU A 117 -1.29 -4.66 -8.89
C GLU A 117 -2.23 -3.52 -8.50
N SER A 118 -3.51 -3.83 -8.25
CA SER A 118 -4.51 -2.85 -7.83
C SER A 118 -4.18 -2.24 -6.46
N VAL A 119 -3.82 -3.07 -5.48
CA VAL A 119 -3.44 -2.62 -4.12
C VAL A 119 -2.21 -1.71 -4.18
N PHE A 120 -1.19 -2.10 -4.97
CA PHE A 120 -0.01 -1.27 -5.17
C PHE A 120 -0.31 0.05 -5.88
N ALA A 121 -1.19 0.04 -6.88
CA ALA A 121 -1.58 1.25 -7.59
C ALA A 121 -2.27 2.25 -6.64
N GLU A 122 -3.21 1.77 -5.83
CA GLU A 122 -3.91 2.58 -4.82
C GLU A 122 -2.92 3.15 -3.79
N ARG A 123 -2.02 2.32 -3.27
CA ARG A 123 -1.03 2.72 -2.27
C ARG A 123 -0.02 3.75 -2.79
N LYS A 124 0.41 3.63 -4.05
CA LYS A 124 1.38 4.54 -4.67
C LYS A 124 0.76 5.86 -5.12
N ARG A 125 -0.56 5.95 -5.25
CA ARG A 125 -1.25 7.12 -5.81
C ARG A 125 -0.90 8.44 -5.10
N PRO A 126 -0.94 8.55 -3.76
CA PRO A 126 -0.59 9.80 -3.07
C PRO A 126 0.86 10.23 -3.36
N LEU A 127 1.81 9.30 -3.28
CA LEU A 127 3.21 9.58 -3.55
C LEU A 127 3.44 9.99 -5.01
N ARG A 128 2.78 9.29 -5.97
CA ARG A 128 2.85 9.65 -7.39
C ARG A 128 2.38 11.09 -7.61
N THR A 129 1.28 11.49 -6.96
CA THR A 129 0.77 12.88 -7.05
C THR A 129 1.75 13.89 -6.47
N VAL A 130 2.34 13.61 -5.32
CA VAL A 130 3.38 14.46 -4.72
C VAL A 130 4.57 14.65 -5.67
N LEU A 131 5.06 13.57 -6.29
CA LEU A 131 6.15 13.65 -7.26
C LEU A 131 5.76 14.45 -8.52
N GLN A 132 4.52 14.29 -9.02
CA GLN A 132 4.00 15.10 -10.13
C GLN A 132 3.94 16.60 -9.77
N LEU A 133 3.48 16.94 -8.57
CA LEU A 133 3.49 18.32 -8.09
C LEU A 133 4.90 18.87 -7.99
N ALA A 134 5.87 18.08 -7.51
CA ALA A 134 7.28 18.47 -7.46
C ALA A 134 7.86 18.72 -8.87
N GLN A 135 7.50 17.92 -9.88
CA GLN A 135 7.86 18.18 -11.27
C GLN A 135 7.25 19.49 -11.79
N LEU A 136 5.97 19.75 -11.47
CA LEU A 136 5.30 21.00 -11.88
C LEU A 136 5.92 22.23 -11.23
N ARG A 137 6.38 22.12 -9.98
CA ARG A 137 7.08 23.20 -9.26
C ARG A 137 8.55 23.34 -9.66
N GLY A 138 9.09 22.39 -10.44
CA GLY A 138 10.50 22.42 -10.87
C GLY A 138 11.48 21.97 -9.79
N GLU A 139 11.02 21.33 -8.72
CA GLU A 139 11.88 20.79 -7.66
C GLU A 139 12.63 19.52 -8.11
N ILE A 140 12.05 18.76 -9.04
CA ILE A 140 12.68 17.61 -9.70
C ILE A 140 12.52 17.72 -11.21
N SER A 141 13.41 17.10 -11.98
CA SER A 141 13.36 17.14 -13.44
C SER A 141 12.04 16.62 -13.98
N ARG A 142 11.50 17.29 -15.00
CA ARG A 142 10.29 16.84 -15.72
C ARG A 142 10.54 15.60 -16.56
N GLU A 143 11.80 15.34 -16.91
CA GLU A 143 12.18 14.15 -17.69
C GLU A 143 12.41 12.93 -16.82
N LEU A 144 12.49 13.12 -15.49
CA LEU A 144 12.62 12.00 -14.56
C LEU A 144 11.36 11.12 -14.63
N ASP A 145 11.55 9.85 -14.96
CA ASP A 145 10.47 8.87 -14.93
C ASP A 145 9.90 8.71 -13.52
N LEU A 146 8.58 8.87 -13.39
CA LEU A 146 7.90 8.81 -12.10
C LEU A 146 7.95 7.43 -11.45
N ASP A 147 8.03 6.35 -12.21
CA ASP A 147 8.14 5.01 -11.64
C ASP A 147 9.54 4.78 -11.07
N THR A 148 10.56 5.36 -11.70
CA THR A 148 11.93 5.43 -11.16
C THR A 148 11.97 6.26 -9.87
N ALA A 149 11.36 7.45 -9.87
CA ALA A 149 11.29 8.29 -8.67
C ALA A 149 10.55 7.59 -7.51
N LEU A 150 9.44 6.91 -7.81
CA LEU A 150 8.72 6.07 -6.85
C LEU A 150 9.61 4.96 -6.27
N ALA A 151 10.38 4.28 -7.14
CA ALA A 151 11.28 3.21 -6.72
C ALA A 151 12.41 3.72 -5.81
N ILE A 152 12.96 4.89 -6.08
CA ILE A 152 13.97 5.55 -5.23
C ILE A 152 13.41 5.80 -3.83
N VAL A 153 12.18 6.31 -3.72
CA VAL A 153 11.57 6.64 -2.43
C VAL A 153 11.12 5.38 -1.68
N VAL A 154 10.45 4.44 -2.35
CA VAL A 154 9.80 3.29 -1.69
C VAL A 154 10.74 2.10 -1.51
N GLY A 155 11.74 1.97 -2.39
CA GLY A 155 12.65 0.81 -2.43
C GLY A 155 13.32 0.49 -1.09
N PRO A 156 13.94 1.46 -0.39
CA PRO A 156 14.59 1.22 0.89
C PRO A 156 13.64 0.68 1.97
N PHE A 157 12.40 1.17 2.02
CA PHE A 157 11.38 0.67 2.98
C PHE A 157 10.98 -0.76 2.67
N THR A 158 10.82 -1.08 1.38
CA THR A 158 10.50 -2.44 0.92
C THR A 158 11.66 -3.39 1.25
N TYR A 159 12.89 -3.00 0.97
CA TYR A 159 14.08 -3.78 1.31
C TYR A 159 14.18 -4.04 2.81
N ARG A 160 14.02 -2.99 3.64
CA ARG A 160 14.06 -3.08 5.10
C ARG A 160 13.05 -4.08 5.66
N ARG A 161 11.81 -4.03 5.17
CA ARG A 161 10.72 -4.89 5.65
C ARG A 161 10.78 -6.30 5.09
N MET A 162 10.97 -6.45 3.77
CA MET A 162 10.83 -7.74 3.09
C MET A 162 12.11 -8.56 3.08
N VAL A 163 13.29 -7.92 3.00
CA VAL A 163 14.58 -8.61 2.91
C VAL A 163 15.26 -8.67 4.26
N GLU A 164 15.41 -7.53 4.94
CA GLU A 164 16.05 -7.49 6.26
C GLU A 164 15.12 -7.95 7.39
N GLN A 165 13.81 -7.98 7.18
CA GLN A 165 12.78 -8.29 8.19
C GLN A 165 12.93 -7.45 9.47
N ARG A 166 13.26 -6.17 9.27
CA ARG A 166 13.50 -5.20 10.34
C ARG A 166 12.43 -4.14 10.36
N GLU A 167 12.21 -3.59 11.55
CA GLU A 167 11.31 -2.47 11.75
C GLU A 167 11.78 -1.21 11.02
N VAL A 168 10.81 -0.44 10.51
CA VAL A 168 11.02 0.89 9.94
C VAL A 168 10.84 1.90 11.06
N THR A 169 11.96 2.40 11.59
CA THR A 169 11.98 3.41 12.66
C THR A 169 11.93 4.82 12.09
N ASP A 170 11.60 5.81 12.90
CA ASP A 170 11.56 7.22 12.48
C ASP A 170 12.93 7.69 11.99
N ASP A 171 14.02 7.32 12.67
CA ASP A 171 15.39 7.62 12.21
C ASP A 171 15.69 7.04 10.82
N PHE A 172 15.19 5.84 10.55
CA PHE A 172 15.34 5.22 9.23
C PHE A 172 14.51 5.95 8.17
N ILE A 173 13.27 6.36 8.50
CA ILE A 173 12.42 7.16 7.60
C ILE A 173 13.13 8.45 7.25
N ASP A 174 13.62 9.19 8.24
CA ASP A 174 14.30 10.47 8.03
C ASP A 174 15.56 10.31 7.17
N ALA A 175 16.38 9.30 7.43
CA ALA A 175 17.58 9.02 6.65
C ALA A 175 17.26 8.69 5.18
N VAL A 176 16.26 7.84 4.95
CA VAL A 176 15.81 7.46 3.59
C VAL A 176 15.24 8.67 2.86
N LEU A 177 14.35 9.44 3.49
CA LEU A 177 13.73 10.59 2.85
C LEU A 177 14.77 11.67 2.51
N ASN A 178 15.71 11.96 3.41
CA ASN A 178 16.79 12.91 3.11
C ASN A 178 17.64 12.46 1.92
N GLY A 179 17.99 11.17 1.85
CA GLY A 179 18.72 10.59 0.71
C GLY A 179 17.92 10.64 -0.59
N ALA A 180 16.64 10.28 -0.54
CA ALA A 180 15.75 10.30 -1.70
C ALA A 180 15.54 11.74 -2.22
N ILE A 181 15.28 12.71 -1.34
CA ILE A 181 15.14 14.12 -1.71
C ILE A 181 16.41 14.62 -2.40
N ALA A 182 17.59 14.36 -1.82
CA ALA A 182 18.86 14.77 -2.41
C ALA A 182 19.07 14.14 -3.80
N ALA A 183 18.76 12.86 -3.96
CA ALA A 183 18.87 12.16 -5.25
C ALA A 183 17.91 12.70 -6.31
N LEU A 184 16.65 12.98 -5.92
CA LEU A 184 15.62 13.45 -6.85
C LEU A 184 15.85 14.91 -7.27
N THR A 185 16.30 15.77 -6.35
CA THR A 185 16.54 17.20 -6.64
C THR A 185 17.83 17.45 -7.41
N SER A 186 18.86 16.60 -7.26
CA SER A 186 20.10 16.72 -8.03
C SER A 186 19.90 16.54 -9.54
N THR A 187 18.81 15.92 -9.97
CA THR A 187 18.46 15.78 -11.40
C THR A 187 17.94 17.08 -12.02
N ALA A 188 17.46 18.02 -11.22
CA ALA A 188 16.98 19.33 -11.71
C ALA A 188 18.13 20.25 -12.15
N ASP A 189 19.30 20.14 -11.52
CA ASP A 189 20.46 21.01 -11.78
C ASP A 189 21.20 20.66 -13.08
N VAL A 190 20.95 19.49 -13.67
CA VAL A 190 21.66 19.03 -14.89
C VAL A 190 21.11 19.70 -16.16
N GLU A 191 19.95 20.34 -16.12
CA GLU A 191 19.25 20.88 -17.28
C GLU A 191 19.44 22.40 -17.49
N GLN A 192 20.27 23.09 -16.70
CA GLN A 192 20.58 24.49 -17.02
C GLN A 192 21.69 24.52 -18.09
N PRO A 193 21.36 24.82 -19.38
CA PRO A 193 22.40 25.08 -20.36
C PRO A 193 23.11 26.36 -19.91
N VAL A 194 24.42 26.25 -19.78
CA VAL A 194 25.30 27.41 -19.66
C VAL A 194 25.07 28.26 -20.91
N GLY A 195 24.34 29.37 -20.75
CA GLY A 195 24.10 30.36 -21.80
C GLY A 195 25.33 31.20 -22.11
#